data_ad29bab11c68d3043eeaae33a4b4ebfa
#
_entry.id   ad29bab11c68d3043eeaae33a4b4ebfa
#
_cell.length_a   1.000
_cell.length_b   1.000
_cell.length_c   1.000
_cell.angle_alpha   90.00
_cell.angle_beta   90.00
_cell.angle_gamma   90.00
#
_symmetry.space_group_name_H-M   'P 1'
#
loop_
_entity.id
_entity.type
_entity.pdbx_description
1 polymer ?
#
loop_
_entity_poly.entity_id
_entity_poly.type
_entity_poly.pdbx_seq_one_letter_code
_entity_poly.pdbx_strand_id
1 'polypeptide(L)'
;MNMKAKTRKWLAAICVIAALVIVIAVPVSRRARAEEAEDSVQSIRETVMQRALQCYVIEGAYPESFEYLEENYGLTVNTEEYKIVYTPYAENLPPDVRVIYRGANA
;
A
#
# COMPACT_ATOMS: atom_id res chain seq x y z
N MET A 1 29.52 7.60 -44.44
CA MET A 1 29.45 6.68 -43.38
C MET A 1 28.35 5.65 -43.53
N ASN A 2 28.74 4.46 -43.47
CA ASN A 2 27.85 3.38 -43.89
C ASN A 2 27.28 2.66 -42.73
N MET A 3 26.27 3.24 -42.11
CA MET A 3 25.42 2.38 -41.32
C MET A 3 24.80 1.37 -42.27
N LYS A 4 25.22 0.15 -42.11
CA LYS A 4 24.69 -0.96 -42.87
C LYS A 4 23.17 -1.03 -42.68
N ALA A 5 22.45 -1.41 -43.72
CA ALA A 5 21.02 -1.51 -43.71
C ALA A 5 20.50 -2.34 -42.49
N LYS A 6 21.26 -3.31 -42.05
CA LYS A 6 20.98 -4.11 -40.85
C LYS A 6 20.93 -3.27 -39.59
N THR A 7 21.84 -2.31 -39.41
CA THR A 7 21.90 -1.46 -38.22
C THR A 7 20.73 -0.48 -38.18
N ARG A 8 20.33 0.05 -39.33
CA ARG A 8 19.15 0.93 -39.44
C ARG A 8 17.87 0.22 -39.11
N LYS A 9 17.69 -1.00 -39.61
CA LYS A 9 16.52 -1.83 -39.27
C LYS A 9 16.48 -2.18 -37.80
N TRP A 10 17.61 -2.43 -37.20
CA TRP A 10 17.73 -2.74 -35.78
C TRP A 10 17.34 -1.55 -34.92
N LEU A 11 17.84 -0.37 -35.27
CA LEU A 11 17.51 0.88 -34.57
C LEU A 11 16.01 1.18 -34.68
N ALA A 12 15.42 1.00 -35.85
CA ALA A 12 13.99 1.18 -36.04
C ALA A 12 13.18 0.21 -35.21
N ALA A 13 13.59 -1.06 -35.15
CA ALA A 13 12.93 -2.07 -34.32
C ALA A 13 13.00 -1.73 -32.82
N ILE A 14 14.14 -1.29 -32.36
CA ILE A 14 14.33 -0.85 -30.95
C ILE A 14 13.42 0.32 -30.62
N CYS A 15 13.33 1.32 -31.52
CA CYS A 15 12.44 2.48 -31.31
C CYS A 15 10.97 2.08 -31.24
N VAL A 16 10.54 1.16 -32.11
CA VAL A 16 9.16 0.66 -32.09
C VAL A 16 8.85 -0.10 -30.80
N ILE A 17 9.75 -0.96 -30.35
CA ILE A 17 9.60 -1.70 -29.11
C ILE A 17 9.55 -0.74 -27.90
N ALA A 18 10.42 0.27 -27.86
CA ALA A 18 10.44 1.27 -26.80
C ALA A 18 9.13 2.05 -26.77
N ALA A 19 8.62 2.45 -27.92
CA ALA A 19 7.35 3.17 -28.02
C ALA A 19 6.18 2.30 -27.53
N LEU A 20 6.15 1.03 -27.87
CA LEU A 20 5.13 0.09 -27.41
C LEU A 20 5.17 -0.11 -25.91
N VAL A 21 6.35 -0.23 -25.33
CA VAL A 21 6.52 -0.34 -23.88
C VAL A 21 5.99 0.89 -23.17
N ILE A 22 6.26 2.09 -23.68
CA ILE A 22 5.76 3.33 -23.09
C ILE A 22 4.23 3.40 -23.16
N VAL A 23 3.64 3.02 -24.29
CA VAL A 23 2.18 3.03 -24.49
C VAL A 23 1.49 2.06 -23.54
N ILE A 24 2.09 0.91 -23.29
CA ILE A 24 1.53 -0.10 -22.36
C ILE A 24 1.76 0.33 -20.91
N ALA A 25 2.94 0.85 -20.57
CA ALA A 25 3.31 1.19 -19.21
C ALA A 25 2.51 2.36 -18.63
N VAL A 26 2.18 3.39 -19.43
CA VAL A 26 1.46 4.57 -18.96
C VAL A 26 0.06 4.25 -18.43
N PRO A 27 -0.83 3.54 -19.15
CA PRO A 27 -2.15 3.20 -18.61
C PRO A 27 -2.08 2.24 -17.43
N VAL A 28 -1.12 1.32 -17.41
CA VAL A 28 -0.91 0.41 -16.27
C VAL A 28 -0.51 1.20 -15.01
N SER A 29 0.36 2.20 -15.15
CA SER A 29 0.78 3.05 -14.03
C SER A 29 -0.38 3.85 -13.44
N ARG A 30 -1.30 4.34 -14.25
CA ARG A 30 -2.47 5.08 -13.77
C ARG A 30 -3.45 4.20 -13.01
N ARG A 31 -3.68 2.99 -13.47
CA ARG A 31 -4.51 2.01 -12.78
C ARG A 31 -3.87 1.57 -11.46
N ALA A 32 -2.56 1.37 -11.47
CA ALA A 32 -1.80 0.98 -10.30
C ALA A 32 -1.90 1.99 -9.17
N ARG A 33 -1.96 3.29 -9.47
CA ARG A 33 -2.10 4.34 -8.44
C ARG A 33 -3.44 4.27 -7.72
N ALA A 34 -4.53 4.04 -8.45
CA ALA A 34 -5.85 3.90 -7.83
C ALA A 34 -5.94 2.62 -7.01
N GLU A 35 -5.41 1.51 -7.53
CA GLU A 35 -5.35 0.23 -6.82
C GLU A 35 -4.41 0.30 -5.62
N GLU A 36 -3.29 1.02 -5.73
CA GLU A 36 -2.36 1.22 -4.62
C GLU A 36 -3.02 1.91 -3.43
N ALA A 37 -3.90 2.88 -3.65
CA ALA A 37 -4.60 3.56 -2.56
C ALA A 37 -5.51 2.58 -1.81
N GLU A 38 -6.26 1.74 -2.52
CA GLU A 38 -7.10 0.71 -1.91
C GLU A 38 -6.26 -0.39 -1.26
N ASP A 39 -5.21 -0.85 -1.93
CA ASP A 39 -4.28 -1.85 -1.40
C ASP A 39 -3.56 -1.33 -0.16
N SER A 40 -3.22 -0.04 -0.14
CA SER A 40 -2.57 0.58 1.03
C SER A 40 -3.51 0.64 2.23
N VAL A 41 -4.78 0.96 2.03
CA VAL A 41 -5.80 0.95 3.09
C VAL A 41 -5.95 -0.47 3.66
N GLN A 42 -6.07 -1.47 2.80
CA GLN A 42 -6.15 -2.87 3.22
C GLN A 42 -4.88 -3.33 3.94
N SER A 43 -3.73 -2.98 3.40
CA SER A 43 -2.44 -3.34 3.98
C SER A 43 -2.26 -2.72 5.37
N ILE A 44 -2.62 -1.46 5.55
CA ILE A 44 -2.55 -0.78 6.84
C ILE A 44 -3.49 -1.44 7.84
N ARG A 45 -4.72 -1.73 7.43
CA ARG A 45 -5.70 -2.41 8.28
C ARG A 45 -5.18 -3.78 8.73
N GLU A 46 -4.66 -4.57 7.81
CA GLU A 46 -4.09 -5.88 8.11
C GLU A 46 -2.91 -5.78 9.06
N THR A 47 -2.04 -4.79 8.87
CA THR A 47 -0.90 -4.56 9.75
C THR A 47 -1.35 -4.21 11.16
N VAL A 48 -2.33 -3.33 11.31
CA VAL A 48 -2.89 -2.98 12.61
C VAL A 48 -3.50 -4.22 13.29
N MET A 49 -4.26 -5.01 12.54
CA MET A 49 -4.86 -6.23 13.05
C MET A 49 -3.82 -7.26 13.47
N GLN A 50 -2.74 -7.41 12.71
CA GLN A 50 -1.65 -8.30 13.05
C GLN A 50 -0.93 -7.88 14.32
N ARG A 51 -0.70 -6.59 14.50
CA ARG A 51 -0.10 -6.07 15.74
C ARG A 51 -1.03 -6.25 16.93
N ALA A 52 -2.33 -6.06 16.73
CA ALA A 52 -3.32 -6.31 17.78
C ALA A 52 -3.33 -7.79 18.18
N LEU A 53 -3.27 -8.70 17.21
CA LEU A 53 -3.18 -10.12 17.47
C LEU A 53 -1.89 -10.50 18.20
N GLN A 54 -0.78 -9.89 17.80
CA GLN A 54 0.50 -10.08 18.48
C GLN A 54 0.42 -9.67 19.96
N CYS A 55 -0.23 -8.54 20.23
CA CYS A 55 -0.49 -8.09 21.59
C CYS A 55 -1.29 -9.13 22.37
N TYR A 56 -2.36 -9.67 21.78
CA TYR A 56 -3.17 -10.71 22.40
C TYR A 56 -2.37 -11.96 22.71
N VAL A 57 -1.53 -12.40 21.77
CA VAL A 57 -0.69 -13.61 21.97
C VAL A 57 0.32 -13.41 23.10
N ILE A 58 0.92 -12.22 23.19
CA ILE A 58 1.96 -11.92 24.18
C ILE A 58 1.35 -11.58 25.55
N GLU A 59 0.30 -10.76 25.59
CA GLU A 59 -0.24 -10.22 26.83
C GLU A 59 -1.54 -10.87 27.29
N GLY A 60 -2.17 -11.67 26.45
CA GLY A 60 -3.45 -12.30 26.74
C GLY A 60 -4.66 -11.41 26.59
N ALA A 61 -4.47 -10.21 26.02
CA ALA A 61 -5.55 -9.24 25.81
C ALA A 61 -5.25 -8.41 24.56
N TYR A 62 -6.31 -8.01 23.87
CA TYR A 62 -6.18 -7.05 22.76
C TYR A 62 -5.92 -5.64 23.31
N PRO A 63 -5.19 -4.80 22.53
CA PRO A 63 -4.86 -3.45 23.01
C PRO A 63 -6.10 -2.56 23.11
N GLU A 64 -6.14 -1.72 24.11
CA GLU A 64 -7.25 -0.80 24.35
C GLU A 64 -7.26 0.40 23.41
N SER A 65 -6.09 0.74 22.82
CA SER A 65 -5.96 1.89 21.96
C SER A 65 -4.94 1.65 20.84
N PHE A 66 -5.07 2.43 19.78
CA PHE A 66 -4.11 2.43 18.70
C PHE A 66 -2.73 2.92 19.16
N GLU A 67 -2.72 3.92 20.03
CA GLU A 67 -1.49 4.48 20.57
C GLU A 67 -0.67 3.45 21.35
N TYR A 68 -1.33 2.50 21.99
CA TYR A 68 -0.66 1.41 22.68
C TYR A 68 0.17 0.56 21.70
N LEU A 69 -0.36 0.31 20.52
CA LEU A 69 0.37 -0.42 19.48
C LEU A 69 1.55 0.37 18.93
N GLU A 70 1.40 1.67 18.80
CA GLU A 70 2.49 2.52 18.34
C GLU A 70 3.64 2.54 19.35
N GLU A 71 3.33 2.65 20.63
CA GLU A 71 4.33 2.75 21.69
C GLU A 71 5.01 1.41 22.01
N ASN A 72 4.27 0.32 21.98
CA ASN A 72 4.75 -0.95 22.51
C ASN A 72 5.07 -2.00 21.45
N TYR A 73 4.49 -1.88 20.25
CA TYR A 73 4.66 -2.87 19.19
C TYR A 73 5.26 -2.31 17.92
N GLY A 74 5.75 -1.08 17.98
CA GLY A 74 6.46 -0.46 16.86
C GLY A 74 5.59 -0.19 15.64
N LEU A 75 4.28 -0.07 15.83
CA LEU A 75 3.38 0.22 14.74
C LEU A 75 3.57 1.66 14.27
N THR A 76 3.82 1.82 12.98
CA THR A 76 4.01 3.14 12.37
C THR A 76 3.04 3.28 11.20
N VAL A 77 2.16 4.26 11.29
CA VAL A 77 1.20 4.59 10.23
C VAL A 77 1.26 6.08 9.96
N ASN A 78 1.21 6.46 8.69
CA ASN A 78 1.16 7.86 8.31
C ASN A 78 -0.24 8.42 8.55
N THR A 79 -0.44 9.03 9.72
CA THR A 79 -1.73 9.57 10.14
C THR A 79 -2.10 10.87 9.44
N GLU A 80 -1.16 11.47 8.70
CA GLU A 80 -1.45 12.63 7.85
C GLU A 80 -2.21 12.23 6.58
N GLU A 81 -1.87 11.06 6.02
CA GLU A 81 -2.54 10.54 4.83
C GLU A 81 -3.74 9.65 5.14
N TYR A 82 -3.71 8.95 6.27
CA TYR A 82 -4.73 7.97 6.62
C TYR A 82 -5.30 8.25 8.00
N LYS A 83 -6.62 8.23 8.09
CA LYS A 83 -7.31 8.30 9.37
C LYS A 83 -7.55 6.86 9.86
N ILE A 84 -7.12 6.56 11.08
CA ILE A 84 -7.32 5.25 11.69
C ILE A 84 -8.42 5.38 12.74
N VAL A 85 -9.47 4.60 12.58
CA VAL A 85 -10.53 4.49 13.59
C VAL A 85 -10.38 3.13 14.26
N TYR A 86 -9.96 3.15 15.50
CA TYR A 86 -9.73 1.95 16.30
C TYR A 86 -10.81 1.86 17.36
N THR A 87 -11.60 0.79 17.29
CA THR A 87 -12.71 0.57 18.23
C THR A 87 -12.51 -0.74 18.97
N PRO A 88 -12.05 -0.69 20.23
CA PRO A 88 -11.92 -1.90 21.03
C PRO A 88 -13.30 -2.34 21.56
N TYR A 89 -13.55 -3.64 21.61
CA TYR A 89 -14.79 -4.19 22.14
C TYR A 89 -14.60 -4.80 23.51
N ALA A 90 -13.59 -5.68 23.63
CA ALA A 90 -13.29 -6.36 24.88
C ALA A 90 -11.86 -6.89 24.81
N GLU A 91 -11.29 -7.27 25.95
CA GLU A 91 -9.93 -7.80 26.00
C GLU A 91 -9.75 -9.09 25.21
N ASN A 92 -10.80 -9.90 25.11
CA ASN A 92 -10.78 -11.18 24.40
C ASN A 92 -11.41 -11.15 23.01
N LEU A 93 -11.78 -9.97 22.52
CA LEU A 93 -12.39 -9.81 21.21
C LEU A 93 -11.51 -8.90 20.34
N PRO A 94 -11.32 -9.24 19.06
CA PRO A 94 -10.54 -8.39 18.19
C PRO A 94 -11.20 -7.01 18.01
N PRO A 95 -10.41 -5.94 17.96
CA PRO A 95 -10.94 -4.59 17.74
C PRO A 95 -11.43 -4.41 16.32
N ASP A 96 -12.32 -3.46 16.11
CA ASP A 96 -12.71 -3.02 14.78
C ASP A 96 -11.73 -1.93 14.34
N VAL A 97 -11.11 -2.13 13.19
CA VAL A 97 -10.14 -1.18 12.64
C VAL A 97 -10.64 -0.69 11.29
N ARG A 98 -10.81 0.63 11.18
CA ARG A 98 -11.16 1.26 9.91
C ARG A 98 -10.05 2.20 9.50
N VAL A 99 -9.66 2.12 8.25
CA VAL A 99 -8.64 2.98 7.68
C VAL A 99 -9.27 3.78 6.56
N ILE A 100 -9.19 5.10 6.66
CA ILE A 100 -9.78 6.02 5.68
C ILE A 100 -8.66 6.85 5.06
N TYR A 101 -8.57 6.82 3.75
CA TYR A 101 -7.63 7.66 3.02
C TYR A 101 -8.14 9.11 2.98
N ARG A 102 -7.38 10.02 3.58
CA ARG A 102 -7.80 11.43 3.70
C ARG A 102 -7.86 12.15 2.35
N GLY A 103 -7.02 11.75 1.40
CA GLY A 103 -7.01 12.33 0.06
C GLY A 103 -8.26 12.08 -0.75
N ALA A 104 -9.01 11.02 -0.44
CA ALA A 104 -10.24 10.68 -1.16
C ALA A 104 -11.41 11.60 -0.80
N ASN A 105 -11.32 12.35 0.30
CA ASN A 105 -12.35 13.22 0.82
C ASN A 105 -12.01 14.72 0.67
N ALA A 106 -11.02 14.99 -0.13
CA ALA A 106 -10.60 16.37 -0.38
C ALA A 106 -11.55 17.09 -1.34
#